data_c3609082e4c1afa88a7ed0dd7a7fcade
#
_entry.id   c3609082e4c1afa88a7ed0dd7a7fcade
#
_cell.length_a   1.000
_cell.length_b   1.000
_cell.length_c   1.000
_cell.angle_alpha   90.00
_cell.angle_beta   90.00
_cell.angle_gamma   90.00
#
_symmetry.space_group_name_H-M   'P 1'
#
loop_
_entity.id
_entity.type
_entity.pdbx_description
1 polymer ?
#
loop_
_entity_poly.entity_id
_entity_poly.type
_entity_poly.pdbx_seq_one_letter_code
_entity_poly.pdbx_strand_id
1 'polypeptide(L)'
;MKSNNLKIMNKIIFSAILMLLFPMAAMGQYANYQNTDVTSTKEYKNAQATFYSGLAVTGVGTAVWIGGSVLCVVEQNVYTNSHMTTGTIEEIYKLNQEAKQQQAYKRGEAIEIGGFVVMLAGAGVAFLGQQKRNELKSASGKTVAILEYGPTPNGLALALRF
;
A
#
# COMPACT_ATOMS: atom_id res chain seq x y z
N MET A 1 -14.54 21.83 17.96
CA MET A 1 -14.49 21.33 16.57
C MET A 1 -13.11 20.90 16.03
N LYS A 2 -11.97 21.31 16.61
CA LYS A 2 -10.62 20.88 16.17
C LYS A 2 -10.26 19.40 16.44
N SER A 3 -10.93 18.71 17.38
CA SER A 3 -10.51 17.37 17.84
C SER A 3 -10.80 16.21 16.86
N ASN A 4 -11.88 16.28 16.09
CA ASN A 4 -12.24 15.16 15.19
C ASN A 4 -11.40 15.10 13.91
N ASN A 5 -11.05 16.26 13.36
CA ASN A 5 -10.18 16.33 12.17
C ASN A 5 -8.77 15.83 12.49
N LEU A 6 -8.28 16.09 13.70
CA LEU A 6 -6.98 15.56 14.15
C LEU A 6 -6.97 14.04 14.26
N LYS A 7 -8.08 13.44 14.73
CA LYS A 7 -8.21 11.98 14.85
C LYS A 7 -8.28 11.28 13.48
N ILE A 8 -8.95 11.89 12.51
CA ILE A 8 -9.04 11.36 11.14
C ILE A 8 -7.68 11.48 10.45
N MET A 9 -7.05 12.64 10.57
CA MET A 9 -5.71 12.89 10.00
C MET A 9 -4.66 11.93 10.58
N ASN A 10 -4.68 11.68 11.90
CA ASN A 10 -3.78 10.72 12.52
C ASN A 10 -4.01 9.27 12.04
N LYS A 11 -5.26 8.86 11.79
CA LYS A 11 -5.55 7.53 11.23
C LYS A 11 -5.02 7.38 9.81
N ILE A 12 -5.17 8.40 8.96
CA ILE A 12 -4.68 8.41 7.59
C ILE A 12 -3.14 8.37 7.57
N ILE A 13 -2.50 9.21 8.39
CA ILE A 13 -1.03 9.24 8.52
C ILE A 13 -0.50 7.91 9.05
N PHE A 14 -1.13 7.33 10.08
CA PHE A 14 -0.72 6.06 10.65
C PHE A 14 -0.88 4.91 9.65
N SER A 15 -1.98 4.87 8.89
CA SER A 15 -2.19 3.89 7.83
C SER A 15 -1.16 4.02 6.70
N ALA A 16 -0.83 5.25 6.29
CA ALA A 16 0.17 5.53 5.27
C ALA A 16 1.58 5.11 5.73
N ILE A 17 1.95 5.40 6.98
CA ILE A 17 3.23 5.00 7.57
C ILE A 17 3.32 3.48 7.68
N LEU A 18 2.26 2.80 8.11
CA LEU A 18 2.22 1.35 8.21
C LEU A 18 2.40 0.68 6.84
N MET A 19 1.77 1.22 5.79
CA MET A 19 1.91 0.72 4.42
C MET A 19 3.29 0.99 3.80
N LEU A 20 3.96 2.09 4.18
CA LEU A 20 5.33 2.37 3.74
C LEU A 20 6.37 1.49 4.47
N LEU A 21 6.11 1.13 5.72
CA LEU A 21 7.02 0.29 6.49
C LEU A 21 6.97 -1.19 6.06
N PHE A 22 5.83 -1.66 5.55
CA PHE A 22 5.66 -3.06 5.15
C PHE A 22 6.61 -3.49 4.01
N PRO A 23 6.72 -2.75 2.88
CA PRO A 23 7.68 -3.10 1.84
C PRO A 23 9.14 -2.87 2.26
N MET A 24 9.44 -1.91 3.14
CA MET A 24 10.80 -1.69 3.65
C MET A 24 11.28 -2.82 4.57
N ALA A 25 10.40 -3.37 5.41
CA ALA A 25 10.71 -4.53 6.23
C ALA A 25 10.99 -5.78 5.36
N ALA A 26 10.26 -5.95 4.26
CA ALA A 26 10.52 -7.00 3.29
C ALA A 26 11.85 -6.80 2.53
N MET A 27 12.28 -5.57 2.28
CA MET A 27 13.56 -5.27 1.64
C MET A 27 14.77 -5.52 2.54
N GLY A 28 14.66 -5.22 3.85
CA GLY A 28 15.80 -5.30 4.78
C GLY A 28 16.30 -6.72 5.05
N GLN A 29 15.46 -7.73 4.85
CA GLN A 29 15.83 -9.11 5.12
C GLN A 29 16.61 -9.80 3.98
N TYR A 30 16.67 -9.20 2.78
CA TYR A 30 17.29 -9.83 1.60
C TYR A 30 18.69 -9.33 1.25
N ALA A 31 19.22 -8.39 2.00
CA ALA A 31 20.49 -7.73 1.65
C ALA A 31 21.76 -8.59 1.89
N ASN A 32 21.68 -9.77 2.49
CA ASN A 32 22.87 -10.42 3.05
C ASN A 32 23.18 -11.84 2.56
N TYR A 33 22.62 -12.30 1.42
CA TYR A 33 23.03 -13.59 0.85
C TYR A 33 23.61 -13.44 -0.56
N GLN A 34 24.88 -13.04 -0.62
CA GLN A 34 25.72 -13.26 -1.78
C GLN A 34 26.05 -14.75 -1.87
N ASN A 35 25.43 -15.44 -2.81
CA ASN A 35 25.93 -16.71 -3.30
C ASN A 35 25.88 -16.70 -4.82
N THR A 36 27.07 -16.73 -5.39
CA THR A 36 27.47 -16.20 -6.69
C THR A 36 26.94 -16.93 -7.92
N ASP A 37 26.40 -18.17 -7.81
CA ASP A 37 26.10 -18.97 -8.99
C ASP A 37 24.68 -18.81 -9.59
N VAL A 38 23.66 -18.79 -8.75
CA VAL A 38 22.26 -18.69 -9.23
C VAL A 38 21.86 -17.25 -9.55
N THR A 39 22.41 -16.30 -8.80
CA THR A 39 22.12 -14.87 -8.99
C THR A 39 22.65 -14.31 -10.31
N SER A 40 23.58 -15.00 -10.95
CA SER A 40 24.12 -14.62 -12.27
C SER A 40 23.24 -15.08 -13.43
N THR A 41 22.32 -16.03 -13.21
CA THR A 41 21.48 -16.59 -14.28
C THR A 41 20.50 -15.54 -14.82
N LYS A 42 20.19 -15.64 -16.11
CA LYS A 42 19.22 -14.77 -16.79
C LYS A 42 17.84 -14.86 -16.14
N GLU A 43 17.44 -16.08 -15.73
CA GLU A 43 16.14 -16.34 -15.10
C GLU A 43 16.05 -15.65 -13.74
N TYR A 44 17.08 -15.72 -12.91
CA TYR A 44 17.10 -15.02 -11.62
C TYR A 44 17.06 -13.50 -11.80
N LYS A 45 17.83 -12.95 -12.74
CA LYS A 45 17.81 -11.51 -13.05
C LYS A 45 16.44 -11.05 -13.54
N ASN A 46 15.76 -11.86 -14.35
CA ASN A 46 14.40 -11.56 -14.79
C ASN A 46 13.41 -11.59 -13.63
N ALA A 47 13.47 -12.59 -12.75
CA ALA A 47 12.63 -12.67 -11.57
C ALA A 47 12.90 -11.49 -10.60
N GLN A 48 14.15 -11.08 -10.47
CA GLN A 48 14.54 -9.90 -9.71
C GLN A 48 13.98 -8.59 -10.32
N ALA A 49 14.07 -8.44 -11.64
CA ALA A 49 13.50 -7.30 -12.35
C ALA A 49 11.96 -7.25 -12.16
N THR A 50 11.28 -8.41 -12.28
CA THR A 50 9.84 -8.51 -12.02
C THR A 50 9.49 -8.10 -10.59
N PHE A 51 10.25 -8.52 -9.60
CA PHE A 51 10.05 -8.13 -8.20
C PHE A 51 10.17 -6.61 -8.02
N TYR A 52 11.26 -6.00 -8.51
CA TYR A 52 11.46 -4.56 -8.34
C TYR A 52 10.49 -3.72 -9.15
N SER A 53 10.09 -4.16 -10.35
CA SER A 53 9.06 -3.47 -11.13
C SER A 53 7.71 -3.51 -10.42
N GLY A 54 7.35 -4.66 -9.82
CA GLY A 54 6.16 -4.78 -8.99
C GLY A 54 6.17 -3.82 -7.79
N LEU A 55 7.30 -3.71 -7.09
CA LEU A 55 7.46 -2.75 -5.98
C LEU A 55 7.33 -1.30 -6.44
N ALA A 56 7.92 -0.94 -7.59
CA ALA A 56 7.81 0.39 -8.15
C ALA A 56 6.34 0.73 -8.49
N VAL A 57 5.62 -0.19 -9.12
CA VAL A 57 4.19 -0.02 -9.43
C VAL A 57 3.36 0.09 -8.15
N THR A 58 3.65 -0.72 -7.12
CA THR A 58 3.00 -0.61 -5.81
C THR A 58 3.21 0.77 -5.20
N GLY A 59 4.44 1.29 -5.24
CA GLY A 59 4.76 2.62 -4.73
C GLY A 59 3.99 3.73 -5.44
N VAL A 60 3.94 3.70 -6.77
CA VAL A 60 3.16 4.64 -7.57
C VAL A 60 1.67 4.54 -7.24
N GLY A 61 1.10 3.32 -7.20
CA GLY A 61 -0.29 3.10 -6.85
C GLY A 61 -0.63 3.65 -5.46
N THR A 62 0.25 3.45 -4.48
CA THR A 62 0.10 4.00 -3.13
C THR A 62 0.07 5.52 -3.12
N ALA A 63 0.99 6.16 -3.85
CA ALA A 63 1.03 7.63 -3.94
C ALA A 63 -0.24 8.19 -4.59
N VAL A 64 -0.73 7.56 -5.65
CA VAL A 64 -1.99 7.95 -6.33
C VAL A 64 -3.19 7.73 -5.41
N TRP A 65 -3.26 6.61 -4.69
CA TRP A 65 -4.33 6.33 -3.73
C TRP A 65 -4.38 7.38 -2.61
N ILE A 66 -3.24 7.69 -1.99
CA ILE A 66 -3.15 8.74 -0.96
C ILE A 66 -3.56 10.10 -1.54
N GLY A 67 -3.08 10.44 -2.75
CA GLY A 67 -3.44 11.68 -3.42
C GLY A 67 -4.95 11.81 -3.65
N GLY A 68 -5.62 10.75 -4.09
CA GLY A 68 -7.07 10.70 -4.24
C GLY A 68 -7.80 10.92 -2.91
N SER A 69 -7.37 10.22 -1.85
CA SER A 69 -7.94 10.38 -0.50
C SER A 69 -7.79 11.81 0.03
N VAL A 70 -6.64 12.43 -0.18
CA VAL A 70 -6.40 13.84 0.22
C VAL A 70 -7.31 14.78 -0.54
N LEU A 71 -7.49 14.60 -1.86
CA LEU A 71 -8.41 15.40 -2.66
C LEU A 71 -9.84 15.29 -2.14
N CYS A 72 -10.34 14.09 -1.84
CA CYS A 72 -11.67 13.90 -1.26
C CYS A 72 -11.85 14.68 0.05
N VAL A 73 -10.87 14.63 0.96
CA VAL A 73 -10.91 15.33 2.24
C VAL A 73 -10.89 16.85 2.05
N VAL A 74 -10.03 17.33 1.16
CA VAL A 74 -9.91 18.78 0.87
C VAL A 74 -11.22 19.31 0.28
N GLU A 75 -11.77 18.66 -0.74
CA GLU A 75 -13.03 19.07 -1.37
C GLU A 75 -14.19 19.05 -0.40
N GLN A 76 -14.29 18.02 0.44
CA GLN A 76 -15.31 17.94 1.48
C GLN A 76 -15.20 19.10 2.47
N ASN A 77 -14.00 19.42 2.92
CA ASN A 77 -13.77 20.53 3.85
C ASN A 77 -14.06 21.89 3.21
N VAL A 78 -13.62 22.10 1.98
CA VAL A 78 -13.88 23.35 1.23
C VAL A 78 -15.37 23.56 1.05
N TYR A 79 -16.09 22.53 0.59
CA TYR A 79 -17.53 22.61 0.38
C TYR A 79 -18.28 22.90 1.70
N THR A 80 -17.99 22.14 2.76
CA THR A 80 -18.62 22.32 4.07
C THR A 80 -18.37 23.71 4.64
N ASN A 81 -17.13 24.20 4.59
CA ASN A 81 -16.77 25.51 5.14
C ASN A 81 -17.42 26.67 4.34
N SER A 82 -17.57 26.52 3.02
CA SER A 82 -18.16 27.56 2.17
C SER A 82 -19.69 27.67 2.28
N HIS A 83 -20.37 26.60 2.73
CA HIS A 83 -21.83 26.56 2.81
C HIS A 83 -22.39 26.52 4.24
N MET A 84 -21.51 26.40 5.23
CA MET A 84 -21.92 26.33 6.65
C MET A 84 -22.42 27.69 7.15
N THR A 85 -23.65 27.72 7.66
CA THR A 85 -24.30 28.93 8.18
C THR A 85 -24.47 28.95 9.70
N THR A 86 -24.91 27.85 10.27
CA THR A 86 -25.22 27.74 11.71
C THR A 86 -24.21 26.91 12.51
N GLY A 87 -23.42 26.09 11.84
CA GLY A 87 -22.42 25.21 12.46
C GLY A 87 -23.03 24.09 13.32
N THR A 88 -24.30 23.75 13.12
CA THR A 88 -24.92 22.61 13.81
C THR A 88 -24.39 21.28 13.28
N ILE A 89 -24.43 20.23 14.11
CA ILE A 89 -23.99 18.89 13.73
C ILE A 89 -24.80 18.35 12.56
N GLU A 90 -26.08 18.62 12.55
CA GLU A 90 -27.00 18.20 11.49
C GLU A 90 -26.70 18.88 10.16
N GLU A 91 -26.44 20.20 10.17
CA GLU A 91 -26.01 20.95 9.00
C GLU A 91 -24.69 20.42 8.43
N ILE A 92 -23.70 20.19 9.30
CA ILE A 92 -22.40 19.62 8.89
C ILE A 92 -22.59 18.25 8.24
N TYR A 93 -23.42 17.39 8.80
CA TYR A 93 -23.70 16.07 8.23
C TYR A 93 -24.32 16.17 6.83
N LYS A 94 -25.33 17.05 6.66
CA LYS A 94 -25.99 17.28 5.37
C LYS A 94 -25.01 17.81 4.32
N LEU A 95 -24.23 18.85 4.67
CA LEU A 95 -23.22 19.42 3.79
C LEU A 95 -22.14 18.40 3.38
N ASN A 96 -21.74 17.53 4.29
CA ASN A 96 -20.80 16.45 3.98
C ASN A 96 -21.37 15.43 2.99
N GLN A 97 -22.67 15.16 3.03
CA GLN A 97 -23.32 14.29 2.05
C GLN A 97 -23.45 14.98 0.67
N GLU A 98 -23.76 16.26 0.66
CA GLU A 98 -23.83 17.06 -0.57
C GLU A 98 -22.45 17.22 -1.21
N ALA A 99 -21.39 17.41 -0.42
CA ALA A 99 -20.01 17.48 -0.89
C ALA A 99 -19.60 16.21 -1.68
N LYS A 100 -20.02 15.03 -1.22
CA LYS A 100 -19.74 13.76 -1.90
C LYS A 100 -20.39 13.65 -3.29
N GLN A 101 -21.41 14.45 -3.56
CA GLN A 101 -22.06 14.48 -4.88
C GLN A 101 -21.36 15.42 -5.86
N GLN A 102 -20.46 16.29 -5.38
CA GLN A 102 -19.71 17.20 -6.22
C GLN A 102 -18.76 16.48 -7.18
N GLN A 103 -18.60 17.04 -8.37
CA GLN A 103 -17.76 16.44 -9.41
C GLN A 103 -16.30 16.33 -8.99
N ALA A 104 -15.79 17.31 -8.23
CA ALA A 104 -14.42 17.33 -7.73
C ALA A 104 -14.18 16.18 -6.74
N TYR A 105 -15.11 15.94 -5.80
CA TYR A 105 -15.05 14.81 -4.88
C TYR A 105 -15.05 13.46 -5.63
N LYS A 106 -15.95 13.28 -6.60
CA LYS A 106 -16.04 12.06 -7.42
C LYS A 106 -14.76 11.81 -8.23
N ARG A 107 -14.08 12.87 -8.67
CA ARG A 107 -12.74 12.73 -9.30
C ARG A 107 -11.71 12.23 -8.32
N GLY A 108 -11.67 12.78 -7.09
CA GLY A 108 -10.80 12.30 -6.03
C GLY A 108 -11.03 10.83 -5.71
N GLU A 109 -12.29 10.42 -5.58
CA GLU A 109 -12.68 9.02 -5.34
C GLU A 109 -12.25 8.09 -6.48
N ALA A 110 -12.42 8.50 -7.73
CA ALA A 110 -11.96 7.72 -8.89
C ALA A 110 -10.43 7.56 -8.91
N ILE A 111 -9.68 8.61 -8.56
CA ILE A 111 -8.21 8.56 -8.43
C ILE A 111 -7.82 7.63 -7.27
N GLU A 112 -8.49 7.72 -6.14
CA GLU A 112 -8.27 6.86 -4.96
C GLU A 112 -8.46 5.39 -5.31
N ILE A 113 -9.60 5.02 -5.92
CA ILE A 113 -9.90 3.65 -6.33
C ILE A 113 -8.88 3.17 -7.37
N GLY A 114 -8.58 4.00 -8.37
CA GLY A 114 -7.59 3.68 -9.40
C GLY A 114 -6.20 3.42 -8.81
N GLY A 115 -5.76 4.27 -7.89
CA GLY A 115 -4.50 4.11 -7.17
C GLY A 115 -4.44 2.82 -6.36
N PHE A 116 -5.52 2.48 -5.67
CA PHE A 116 -5.63 1.24 -4.90
C PHE A 116 -5.52 0.00 -5.80
N VAL A 117 -6.21 -0.03 -6.93
CA VAL A 117 -6.12 -1.14 -7.90
C VAL A 117 -4.71 -1.29 -8.44
N VAL A 118 -4.04 -0.19 -8.81
CA VAL A 118 -2.65 -0.21 -9.29
C VAL A 118 -1.71 -0.72 -8.19
N MET A 119 -1.91 -0.30 -6.94
CA MET A 119 -1.13 -0.77 -5.79
C MET A 119 -1.25 -2.29 -5.62
N LEU A 120 -2.46 -2.83 -5.66
CA LEU A 120 -2.68 -4.28 -5.54
C LEU A 120 -2.07 -5.06 -6.71
N ALA A 121 -2.21 -4.56 -7.94
CA ALA A 121 -1.60 -5.19 -9.12
C ALA A 121 -0.06 -5.22 -8.99
N GLY A 122 0.55 -4.11 -8.57
CA GLY A 122 1.99 -4.04 -8.32
C GLY A 122 2.46 -5.01 -7.25
N ALA A 123 1.72 -5.11 -6.14
CA ALA A 123 2.02 -6.05 -5.07
C ALA A 123 1.95 -7.52 -5.55
N GLY A 124 0.95 -7.85 -6.38
CA GLY A 124 0.83 -9.17 -7.00
C GLY A 124 2.04 -9.51 -7.88
N VAL A 125 2.46 -8.57 -8.73
CA VAL A 125 3.66 -8.74 -9.59
C VAL A 125 4.93 -8.90 -8.74
N ALA A 126 5.09 -8.11 -7.68
CA ALA A 126 6.22 -8.25 -6.77
C ALA A 126 6.22 -9.63 -6.08
N PHE A 127 5.06 -10.09 -5.63
CA PHE A 127 4.92 -11.41 -5.01
C PHE A 127 5.35 -12.53 -5.97
N LEU A 128 4.88 -12.52 -7.22
CA LEU A 128 5.26 -13.50 -8.23
C LEU A 128 6.77 -13.48 -8.53
N GLY A 129 7.35 -12.29 -8.65
CA GLY A 129 8.80 -12.13 -8.81
C GLY A 129 9.58 -12.71 -7.63
N GLN A 130 9.11 -12.50 -6.42
CA GLN A 130 9.71 -13.03 -5.20
C GLN A 130 9.60 -14.55 -5.11
N GLN A 131 8.43 -15.10 -5.40
CA GLN A 131 8.22 -16.55 -5.42
C GLN A 131 9.18 -17.22 -6.40
N LYS A 132 9.29 -16.69 -7.64
CA LYS A 132 10.19 -17.22 -8.64
C LYS A 132 11.67 -17.17 -8.23
N ARG A 133 12.08 -16.09 -7.58
CA ARG A 133 13.44 -15.97 -7.00
C ARG A 133 13.71 -17.06 -5.96
N ASN A 134 12.74 -17.32 -5.08
CA ASN A 134 12.86 -18.35 -4.05
C ASN A 134 12.92 -19.76 -4.65
N GLU A 135 12.09 -20.06 -5.66
CA GLU A 135 12.13 -21.33 -6.39
C GLU A 135 13.51 -21.59 -7.01
N LEU A 136 14.07 -20.58 -7.71
CA LEU A 136 15.38 -20.70 -8.35
C LEU A 136 16.51 -20.92 -7.33
N LYS A 137 16.44 -20.26 -6.17
CA LYS A 137 17.40 -20.48 -5.09
C LYS A 137 17.27 -21.88 -4.49
N SER A 138 16.06 -22.35 -4.26
CA SER A 138 15.80 -23.70 -3.72
C SER A 138 16.27 -24.80 -4.68
N ALA A 139 16.03 -24.63 -5.98
CA ALA A 139 16.47 -25.58 -7.02
C ALA A 139 17.99 -25.69 -7.12
N SER A 140 18.76 -24.71 -6.67
CA SER A 140 20.23 -24.73 -6.68
C SER A 140 20.85 -25.58 -5.55
N GLY A 141 20.05 -26.27 -4.75
CA GLY A 141 20.52 -27.10 -3.63
C GLY A 141 21.10 -26.32 -2.43
N LYS A 142 20.92 -25.01 -2.41
CA LYS A 142 21.39 -24.15 -1.32
C LYS A 142 20.26 -23.91 -0.34
N THR A 143 20.49 -24.18 0.93
CA THR A 143 19.54 -23.94 2.00
C THR A 143 19.20 -22.45 2.05
N VAL A 144 17.95 -22.09 1.77
CA VAL A 144 17.45 -20.72 1.87
C VAL A 144 16.56 -20.66 3.10
N ALA A 145 16.88 -19.77 4.01
CA ALA A 145 15.93 -19.44 5.08
C ALA A 145 14.68 -18.79 4.46
N ILE A 146 13.56 -19.47 4.53
CA ILE A 146 12.27 -18.98 4.03
C ILE A 146 11.49 -18.46 5.25
N LEU A 147 11.15 -17.17 5.22
CA LEU A 147 10.20 -16.62 6.16
C LEU A 147 8.78 -16.88 5.61
N GLU A 148 8.11 -17.85 6.17
CA GLU A 148 6.70 -18.10 5.90
C GLU A 148 5.85 -17.31 6.89
N TYR A 149 4.87 -16.58 6.40
CA TYR A 149 3.84 -15.95 7.23
C TYR A 149 2.47 -16.42 6.76
N GLY A 150 1.61 -16.70 7.70
CA GLY A 150 0.27 -17.16 7.39
C GLY A 150 -0.71 -16.91 8.54
N PRO A 151 -2.02 -16.82 8.21
CA PRO A 151 -3.06 -16.73 9.22
C PRO A 151 -3.12 -18.05 10.02
N THR A 152 -3.18 -17.92 11.33
CA THR A 152 -3.49 -19.02 12.25
C THR A 152 -4.78 -18.72 12.98
N PRO A 153 -5.44 -19.71 13.60
CA PRO A 153 -6.65 -19.48 14.39
C PRO A 153 -6.49 -18.44 15.50
N ASN A 154 -5.25 -18.20 15.96
CA ASN A 154 -4.93 -17.27 17.04
C ASN A 154 -4.20 -16.01 16.56
N GLY A 155 -4.13 -15.75 15.25
CA GLY A 155 -3.46 -14.56 14.69
C GLY A 155 -2.54 -14.89 13.51
N LEU A 156 -1.44 -14.12 13.37
CA LEU A 156 -0.42 -14.31 12.35
C LEU A 156 0.74 -15.12 12.91
N ALA A 157 1.13 -16.19 12.24
CA ALA A 157 2.34 -16.94 12.55
C ALA A 157 3.47 -16.58 11.57
N LEU A 158 4.68 -16.45 12.10
CA LEU A 158 5.92 -16.31 11.37
C LEU A 158 6.74 -17.59 11.59
N ALA A 159 7.06 -18.29 10.52
CA ALA A 159 7.91 -19.48 10.56
C ALA A 159 9.17 -19.27 9.71
N LEU A 160 10.33 -19.56 10.30
CA LEU A 160 11.61 -19.65 9.58
C LEU A 160 11.87 -21.12 9.27
N ARG A 161 11.91 -21.46 7.98
CA ARG A 161 12.39 -22.75 7.49
C ARG A 161 13.80 -22.61 6.96
N PHE A 162 14.67 -23.53 7.40
CA PHE A 162 16.05 -23.65 6.93
C PHE A 162 16.19 -24.81 5.95
#